data_4868843e33b1085995507020b56bb7b4
#
_entry.id   4868843e33b1085995507020b56bb7b4
#
_cell.length_a   1.000
_cell.length_b   1.000
_cell.length_c   1.000
_cell.angle_alpha   90.00
_cell.angle_beta   90.00
_cell.angle_gamma   90.00
#
_symmetry.space_group_name_H-M   'P 1'
#
loop_
_entity.id
_entity.type
_entity.pdbx_description
1 polymer ?
#
loop_
_entity_poly.entity_id
_entity_poly.type
_entity_poly.pdbx_seq_one_letter_code
_entity_poly.pdbx_strand_id
1 'polypeptide(L)'
;MNNLSGWVSGDDIPDINGLINEVTELREKIKDLEKDNNQLRMNKSRESNTNNYQELIQLLESIKVKVPENVSKQSAEMELTLLQLYKNSSDYIITGITNAFGVSDGESFLYHNVCPKLQIHGLVENEKVTGVKYRRFAMTKKGTEFLAYLQKQKILKV
;
A
#
# COMPACT_ATOMS: atom_id res chain seq x y z
N MET A 1 -60.49 -8.92 48.22
CA MET A 1 -60.89 -9.43 46.92
C MET A 1 -59.94 -8.94 45.88
N ASN A 2 -59.03 -9.77 45.46
CA ASN A 2 -58.01 -9.40 44.44
C ASN A 2 -58.62 -9.56 43.06
N ASN A 3 -58.84 -8.43 42.37
CA ASN A 3 -59.20 -8.43 40.95
C ASN A 3 -57.94 -8.73 40.15
N LEU A 4 -57.79 -9.99 39.74
CA LEU A 4 -56.87 -10.41 38.69
C LEU A 4 -57.54 -10.19 37.31
N SER A 5 -57.63 -8.92 36.93
CA SER A 5 -58.00 -8.53 35.57
C SER A 5 -56.72 -8.38 34.71
N GLY A 6 -56.25 -9.46 34.21
CA GLY A 6 -55.04 -9.49 33.37
C GLY A 6 -55.13 -10.58 32.30
N TRP A 7 -56.32 -10.84 31.81
CA TRP A 7 -56.47 -11.65 30.59
C TRP A 7 -56.38 -10.74 29.38
N VAL A 8 -55.23 -10.77 28.74
CA VAL A 8 -55.07 -10.21 27.39
C VAL A 8 -55.96 -10.97 26.47
N SER A 9 -56.87 -10.31 25.76
CA SER A 9 -57.72 -10.95 24.75
C SER A 9 -56.84 -11.64 23.71
N GLY A 10 -57.25 -12.83 23.23
CA GLY A 10 -56.46 -13.57 22.23
C GLY A 10 -56.19 -12.80 20.92
N ASP A 11 -56.99 -11.74 20.70
CA ASP A 11 -56.83 -10.83 19.55
C ASP A 11 -55.69 -9.81 19.71
N ASP A 12 -55.17 -9.65 20.95
CA ASP A 12 -54.08 -8.73 21.29
C ASP A 12 -52.70 -9.43 21.31
N ILE A 13 -52.61 -10.73 20.99
CA ILE A 13 -51.35 -11.45 20.93
C ILE A 13 -50.76 -11.17 19.57
N PRO A 14 -49.62 -10.41 19.51
CA PRO A 14 -48.95 -10.15 18.23
C PRO A 14 -48.59 -11.48 17.56
N ASP A 15 -48.73 -11.56 16.25
CA ASP A 15 -48.33 -12.70 15.45
C ASP A 15 -46.82 -12.94 15.59
N ILE A 16 -46.45 -13.73 16.59
CA ILE A 16 -45.07 -14.03 16.94
C ILE A 16 -44.35 -14.70 15.76
N ASN A 17 -45.06 -15.55 15.00
CA ASN A 17 -44.48 -16.22 13.85
C ASN A 17 -44.20 -15.23 12.71
N GLY A 18 -45.13 -14.29 12.45
CA GLY A 18 -44.90 -13.20 11.50
C GLY A 18 -43.71 -12.35 11.86
N LEU A 19 -43.58 -11.98 13.15
CA LEU A 19 -42.44 -11.22 13.64
C LEU A 19 -41.11 -12.01 13.54
N ILE A 20 -41.09 -13.29 13.83
CA ILE A 20 -39.91 -14.15 13.69
C ILE A 20 -39.45 -14.21 12.23
N ASN A 21 -40.40 -14.35 11.30
CA ASN A 21 -40.11 -14.38 9.87
C ASN A 21 -39.55 -13.03 9.41
N GLU A 22 -40.15 -11.92 9.81
CA GLU A 22 -39.67 -10.57 9.50
C GLU A 22 -38.26 -10.32 10.04
N VAL A 23 -37.97 -10.70 11.29
CA VAL A 23 -36.66 -10.62 11.89
C VAL A 23 -35.63 -11.45 11.12
N THR A 24 -36.02 -12.62 10.66
CA THR A 24 -35.13 -13.50 9.87
C THR A 24 -34.81 -12.88 8.51
N GLU A 25 -35.79 -12.38 7.79
CA GLU A 25 -35.64 -11.68 6.52
C GLU A 25 -34.76 -10.42 6.67
N LEU A 26 -34.98 -9.64 7.72
CA LEU A 26 -34.18 -8.44 8.01
C LEU A 26 -32.73 -8.79 8.32
N ARG A 27 -32.46 -9.88 9.03
CA ARG A 27 -31.11 -10.36 9.31
C ARG A 27 -30.38 -10.79 8.04
N GLU A 28 -31.07 -11.47 7.13
CA GLU A 28 -30.51 -11.84 5.84
C GLU A 28 -30.19 -10.61 5.00
N LYS A 29 -31.10 -9.64 4.93
CA LYS A 29 -30.85 -8.36 4.24
C LYS A 29 -29.65 -7.58 4.84
N ILE A 30 -29.55 -7.56 6.16
CA ILE A 30 -28.41 -6.91 6.83
C ILE A 30 -27.10 -7.58 6.40
N LYS A 31 -27.05 -8.91 6.41
CA LYS A 31 -25.86 -9.68 6.01
C LYS A 31 -25.45 -9.41 4.56
N ASP A 32 -26.42 -9.33 3.65
CA ASP A 32 -26.16 -9.02 2.25
C ASP A 32 -25.67 -7.60 2.07
N LEU A 33 -26.29 -6.62 2.73
CA LEU A 33 -25.87 -5.23 2.70
C LEU A 33 -24.47 -5.02 3.32
N GLU A 34 -24.13 -5.73 4.38
CA GLU A 34 -22.79 -5.70 4.96
C GLU A 34 -21.74 -6.24 3.99
N LYS A 35 -22.05 -7.34 3.29
CA LYS A 35 -21.19 -7.91 2.26
C LYS A 35 -20.95 -6.93 1.11
N ASP A 36 -22.01 -6.31 0.60
CA ASP A 36 -21.94 -5.33 -0.49
C ASP A 36 -21.15 -4.08 -0.04
N ASN A 37 -21.39 -3.60 1.16
CA ASN A 37 -20.68 -2.45 1.72
C ASN A 37 -19.18 -2.74 1.84
N ASN A 38 -18.81 -3.94 2.28
CA ASN A 38 -17.41 -4.35 2.37
C ASN A 38 -16.76 -4.44 0.97
N GLN A 39 -17.48 -4.95 -0.03
CA GLN A 39 -16.99 -4.97 -1.41
C GLN A 39 -16.79 -3.56 -1.98
N LEU A 40 -17.77 -2.66 -1.76
CA LEU A 40 -17.68 -1.26 -2.20
C LEU A 40 -16.52 -0.53 -1.55
N ARG A 41 -16.29 -0.75 -0.24
CA ARG A 41 -15.15 -0.18 0.49
C ARG A 41 -13.81 -0.67 -0.08
N MET A 42 -13.70 -1.96 -0.37
CA MET A 42 -12.49 -2.53 -0.97
C MET A 42 -12.23 -1.97 -2.38
N ASN A 43 -13.25 -1.84 -3.20
CA ASN A 43 -13.13 -1.30 -4.55
C ASN A 43 -12.71 0.18 -4.52
N LYS A 44 -13.36 0.99 -3.67
CA LYS A 44 -12.99 2.40 -3.48
C LYS A 44 -11.54 2.57 -3.01
N SER A 45 -11.10 1.73 -2.08
CA SER A 45 -9.70 1.72 -1.61
C SER A 45 -8.72 1.36 -2.73
N ARG A 46 -9.06 0.40 -3.59
CA ARG A 46 -8.23 0.01 -4.75
C ARG A 46 -8.13 1.12 -5.79
N GLU A 47 -9.25 1.76 -6.11
CA GLU A 47 -9.28 2.89 -7.07
C GLU A 47 -8.47 4.09 -6.55
N SER A 48 -8.63 4.43 -5.27
CA SER A 48 -7.86 5.50 -4.62
C SER A 48 -6.35 5.22 -4.65
N ASN A 49 -5.94 3.99 -4.36
CA ASN A 49 -4.54 3.60 -4.41
C ASN A 49 -3.98 3.63 -5.84
N THR A 50 -4.79 3.24 -6.84
CA THR A 50 -4.37 3.27 -8.24
C THR A 50 -4.13 4.69 -8.71
N ASN A 51 -5.03 5.64 -8.39
CA ASN A 51 -4.86 7.04 -8.73
C ASN A 51 -3.63 7.64 -8.04
N ASN A 52 -3.44 7.35 -6.76
CA ASN A 52 -2.26 7.79 -6.01
C ASN A 52 -0.95 7.25 -6.63
N TYR A 53 -0.95 6.04 -7.16
CA TYR A 53 0.25 5.48 -7.80
C TYR A 53 0.52 6.10 -9.17
N GLN A 54 -0.49 6.49 -9.93
CA GLN A 54 -0.30 7.20 -11.20
C GLN A 54 0.29 8.60 -10.98
N GLU A 55 -0.21 9.34 -9.99
CA GLU A 55 0.37 10.63 -9.59
C GLU A 55 1.82 10.45 -9.12
N LEU A 56 2.10 9.41 -8.35
CA LEU A 56 3.44 9.10 -7.89
C LEU A 56 4.39 8.77 -9.06
N ILE A 57 3.93 8.05 -10.08
CA ILE A 57 4.70 7.79 -11.30
C ILE A 57 5.11 9.11 -11.96
N GLN A 58 4.15 10.01 -12.23
CA GLN A 58 4.41 11.29 -12.87
C GLN A 58 5.40 12.14 -12.05
N LEU A 59 5.25 12.13 -10.73
CA LEU A 59 6.14 12.85 -9.83
C LEU A 59 7.57 12.28 -9.89
N LEU A 60 7.75 10.96 -9.80
CA LEU A 60 9.06 10.34 -9.85
C LEU A 60 9.71 10.42 -11.24
N GLU A 61 8.92 10.52 -12.31
CA GLU A 61 9.42 10.78 -13.66
C GLU A 61 9.89 12.22 -13.85
N SER A 62 9.30 13.17 -13.14
CA SER A 62 9.72 14.58 -13.20
C SER A 62 11.05 14.85 -12.48
N ILE A 63 11.44 14.00 -11.52
CA ILE A 63 12.66 14.16 -10.73
C ILE A 63 13.83 13.50 -11.46
N LYS A 64 14.76 14.32 -11.94
CA LYS A 64 15.97 13.86 -12.59
C LYS A 64 17.15 13.80 -11.63
N VAL A 65 17.97 12.78 -11.75
CA VAL A 65 19.15 12.53 -10.95
C VAL A 65 20.32 12.25 -11.88
N LYS A 66 21.40 12.97 -11.69
CA LYS A 66 22.65 12.75 -12.41
C LYS A 66 23.38 11.55 -11.80
N VAL A 67 23.68 10.57 -12.65
CA VAL A 67 24.45 9.38 -12.30
C VAL A 67 25.88 9.58 -12.77
N PRO A 68 26.89 9.61 -11.88
CA PRO A 68 28.27 9.84 -12.26
C PRO A 68 28.84 8.65 -13.05
N GLU A 69 29.91 8.90 -13.82
CA GLU A 69 30.55 7.92 -14.71
C GLU A 69 31.00 6.63 -14.00
N ASN A 70 31.56 6.77 -12.80
CA ASN A 70 32.03 5.62 -12.00
C ASN A 70 30.88 4.68 -11.54
N VAL A 71 29.65 5.16 -11.54
CA VAL A 71 28.46 4.38 -11.18
C VAL A 71 27.77 3.83 -12.43
N SER A 72 27.65 4.63 -13.48
CA SER A 72 26.97 4.25 -14.72
C SER A 72 27.76 3.22 -15.54
N LYS A 73 29.08 3.12 -15.33
CA LYS A 73 30.05 2.37 -16.15
C LYS A 73 30.03 2.79 -17.62
N GLN A 74 29.60 3.99 -17.89
CA GLN A 74 29.58 4.61 -19.21
C GLN A 74 30.58 5.78 -19.24
N SER A 75 31.05 6.14 -20.43
CA SER A 75 32.08 7.18 -20.63
C SER A 75 31.57 8.62 -20.42
N ALA A 76 30.35 8.80 -19.89
CA ALA A 76 29.75 10.11 -19.63
C ALA A 76 28.75 10.06 -18.47
N GLU A 77 28.52 11.20 -17.83
CA GLU A 77 27.42 11.38 -16.89
C GLU A 77 26.08 11.05 -17.59
N MET A 78 25.23 10.29 -16.90
CA MET A 78 23.91 9.95 -17.35
C MET A 78 22.87 10.61 -16.48
N GLU A 79 21.81 11.15 -17.08
CA GLU A 79 20.66 11.66 -16.34
C GLU A 79 19.52 10.62 -16.40
N LEU A 80 19.08 10.13 -15.25
CA LEU A 80 17.98 9.19 -15.13
C LEU A 80 16.88 9.79 -14.24
N THR A 81 15.64 9.41 -14.53
CA THR A 81 14.52 9.77 -13.63
C THR A 81 14.57 8.95 -12.36
N LEU A 82 14.03 9.51 -11.28
CA LEU A 82 13.96 8.81 -10.00
C LEU A 82 13.15 7.49 -10.12
N LEU A 83 12.14 7.46 -11.01
CA LEU A 83 11.38 6.24 -11.32
C LEU A 83 12.26 5.18 -11.98
N GLN A 84 13.10 5.56 -12.94
CA GLN A 84 14.04 4.64 -13.60
C GLN A 84 15.03 4.07 -12.60
N LEU A 85 15.61 4.93 -11.77
CA LEU A 85 16.53 4.51 -10.70
C LEU A 85 15.84 3.56 -9.71
N TYR A 86 14.61 3.86 -9.29
CA TYR A 86 13.84 3.00 -8.41
C TYR A 86 13.59 1.61 -9.02
N LYS A 87 13.18 1.54 -10.30
CA LYS A 87 12.97 0.27 -11.01
C LYS A 87 14.26 -0.53 -11.17
N ASN A 88 15.34 0.14 -11.57
CA ASN A 88 16.62 -0.51 -11.84
C ASN A 88 17.33 -0.99 -10.56
N SER A 89 17.05 -0.33 -9.43
CA SER A 89 17.68 -0.64 -8.14
C SER A 89 16.76 -1.40 -7.19
N SER A 90 15.58 -1.84 -7.66
CA SER A 90 14.56 -2.46 -6.80
C SER A 90 15.11 -3.66 -6.01
N ASP A 91 15.91 -4.52 -6.63
CA ASP A 91 16.46 -5.71 -5.99
C ASP A 91 17.46 -5.34 -4.87
N TYR A 92 18.28 -4.31 -5.09
CA TYR A 92 19.17 -3.78 -4.06
C TYR A 92 18.40 -3.16 -2.90
N ILE A 93 17.34 -2.40 -3.19
CA ILE A 93 16.49 -1.77 -2.17
C ILE A 93 15.75 -2.81 -1.34
N ILE A 94 15.27 -3.89 -1.96
CA ILE A 94 14.61 -5.02 -1.27
C ILE A 94 15.59 -5.70 -0.32
N THR A 95 16.82 -5.94 -0.77
CA THR A 95 17.87 -6.55 0.05
C THR A 95 18.32 -5.62 1.17
N GLY A 96 18.23 -4.32 0.93
CA GLY A 96 18.65 -3.25 1.83
C GLY A 96 19.98 -2.63 1.42
N ILE A 97 19.98 -1.32 1.26
CA ILE A 97 21.15 -0.52 0.87
C ILE A 97 21.79 0.07 2.11
N THR A 98 23.08 -0.13 2.29
CA THR A 98 23.81 0.28 3.50
C THR A 98 24.84 1.36 3.22
N ASN A 99 25.28 2.07 4.28
CA ASN A 99 26.45 2.93 4.26
C ASN A 99 27.64 2.31 5.00
N ALA A 100 27.76 1.00 4.94
CA ALA A 100 28.86 0.27 5.53
C ALA A 100 30.19 0.65 4.84
N PHE A 101 31.30 0.44 5.54
CA PHE A 101 32.63 0.63 4.95
C PHE A 101 32.86 -0.44 3.86
N GLY A 102 33.38 -0.02 2.70
CA GLY A 102 33.72 -0.92 1.60
C GLY A 102 32.55 -1.28 0.66
N VAL A 103 31.40 -0.62 0.76
CA VAL A 103 30.31 -0.74 -0.24
C VAL A 103 30.77 -0.20 -1.60
N SER A 104 30.17 -0.70 -2.68
CA SER A 104 30.47 -0.25 -4.04
C SER A 104 30.07 1.23 -4.25
N ASP A 105 30.67 1.89 -5.25
CA ASP A 105 30.30 3.24 -5.64
C ASP A 105 28.79 3.34 -6.00
N GLY A 106 28.25 2.32 -6.66
CA GLY A 106 26.84 2.24 -6.99
C GLY A 106 25.94 2.18 -5.75
N GLU A 107 26.28 1.36 -4.75
CA GLU A 107 25.54 1.28 -3.50
C GLU A 107 25.65 2.60 -2.69
N SER A 108 26.85 3.17 -2.62
CA SER A 108 27.08 4.47 -1.99
C SER A 108 26.26 5.58 -2.67
N PHE A 109 26.23 5.61 -3.99
CA PHE A 109 25.42 6.55 -4.76
C PHE A 109 23.92 6.37 -4.46
N LEU A 110 23.41 5.14 -4.48
CA LEU A 110 22.02 4.85 -4.15
C LEU A 110 21.68 5.30 -2.73
N TYR A 111 22.54 5.01 -1.76
CA TYR A 111 22.35 5.37 -0.36
C TYR A 111 22.26 6.88 -0.15
N HIS A 112 23.17 7.64 -0.74
CA HIS A 112 23.29 9.09 -0.47
C HIS A 112 22.46 9.97 -1.42
N ASN A 113 22.18 9.52 -2.66
CA ASN A 113 21.58 10.38 -3.68
C ASN A 113 20.16 9.95 -4.09
N VAL A 114 19.83 8.66 -4.00
CA VAL A 114 18.56 8.11 -4.47
C VAL A 114 17.62 7.82 -3.31
N CYS A 115 18.06 7.04 -2.33
CA CYS A 115 17.22 6.61 -1.21
C CYS A 115 16.64 7.76 -0.39
N PRO A 116 17.36 8.88 -0.09
CA PRO A 116 16.75 9.99 0.62
C PRO A 116 15.59 10.64 -0.15
N LYS A 117 15.67 10.70 -1.48
CA LYS A 117 14.57 11.19 -2.32
C LYS A 117 13.37 10.23 -2.31
N LEU A 118 13.61 8.93 -2.39
CA LEU A 118 12.56 7.91 -2.28
C LEU A 118 11.90 7.90 -0.91
N GLN A 119 12.66 8.21 0.16
CA GLN A 119 12.13 8.31 1.52
C GLN A 119 11.12 9.44 1.67
N ILE A 120 11.31 10.58 1.02
CA ILE A 120 10.35 11.70 1.02
C ILE A 120 8.96 11.22 0.52
N HIS A 121 8.94 10.28 -0.42
CA HIS A 121 7.71 9.71 -0.96
C HIS A 121 7.24 8.47 -0.20
N GLY A 122 7.94 8.08 0.85
CA GLY A 122 7.61 6.95 1.71
C GLY A 122 7.81 5.58 1.07
N LEU A 123 8.66 5.48 0.03
CA LEU A 123 8.95 4.22 -0.66
C LEU A 123 10.04 3.40 0.03
N VAL A 124 10.93 4.07 0.75
CA VAL A 124 11.99 3.47 1.56
C VAL A 124 12.06 4.15 2.91
N GLU A 125 12.65 3.48 3.89
CA GLU A 125 12.91 4.02 5.23
C GLU A 125 14.35 3.75 5.66
N ASN A 126 14.92 4.68 6.42
CA ASN A 126 16.28 4.57 6.94
C ASN A 126 16.23 4.01 8.37
N GLU A 127 16.72 2.81 8.57
CA GLU A 127 16.69 2.10 9.83
C GLU A 127 18.08 1.86 10.43
N LYS A 128 18.11 1.69 11.75
CA LYS A 128 19.30 1.23 12.46
C LYS A 128 19.35 -0.30 12.39
N VAL A 129 20.53 -0.84 12.10
CA VAL A 129 20.76 -2.29 12.15
C VAL A 129 21.41 -2.62 13.49
N THR A 130 20.83 -3.59 14.22
CA THR A 130 21.33 -3.99 15.54
C THR A 130 22.74 -4.59 15.44
N GLY A 131 23.63 -4.18 16.33
CA GLY A 131 24.98 -4.75 16.42
C GLY A 131 26.02 -4.13 15.47
N VAL A 132 25.64 -3.17 14.62
CA VAL A 132 26.55 -2.51 13.69
C VAL A 132 26.41 -0.98 13.75
N LYS A 133 27.43 -0.27 13.26
CA LYS A 133 27.45 1.20 13.26
C LYS A 133 26.79 1.82 12.02
N TYR A 134 26.65 1.08 10.94
CA TYR A 134 26.02 1.57 9.72
C TYR A 134 24.48 1.54 9.79
N ARG A 135 23.87 2.27 8.90
CA ARG A 135 22.41 2.30 8.72
C ARG A 135 22.03 1.64 7.40
N ARG A 136 20.78 1.27 7.28
CA ARG A 136 20.24 0.62 6.10
C ARG A 136 19.00 1.36 5.61
N PHE A 137 18.88 1.56 4.30
CA PHE A 137 17.62 1.85 3.68
C PHE A 137 16.94 0.55 3.29
N ALA A 138 15.71 0.37 3.74
CA ALA A 138 14.88 -0.79 3.43
C ALA A 138 13.59 -0.32 2.72
N MET A 139 13.01 -1.19 1.91
CA MET A 139 11.75 -0.92 1.24
C MET A 139 10.59 -0.93 2.24
N THR A 140 9.73 0.08 2.18
CA THR A 140 8.51 0.15 3.00
C THR A 140 7.41 -0.74 2.40
N LYS A 141 6.34 -0.97 3.16
CA LYS A 141 5.13 -1.62 2.64
C LYS A 141 4.58 -0.87 1.41
N LYS A 142 4.50 0.46 1.47
CA LYS A 142 4.08 1.31 0.34
C LYS A 142 5.00 1.12 -0.87
N GLY A 143 6.32 1.05 -0.66
CA GLY A 143 7.29 0.78 -1.71
C GLY A 143 7.06 -0.57 -2.37
N THR A 144 6.86 -1.63 -1.58
CA THR A 144 6.58 -2.97 -2.11
C THR A 144 5.29 -3.01 -2.93
N GLU A 145 4.22 -2.40 -2.43
CA GLU A 145 2.93 -2.32 -3.15
C GLU A 145 3.05 -1.52 -4.45
N PHE A 146 3.79 -0.41 -4.42
CA PHE A 146 4.04 0.40 -5.60
C PHE A 146 4.90 -0.34 -6.64
N LEU A 147 5.92 -1.06 -6.22
CA LEU A 147 6.72 -1.89 -7.12
C LEU A 147 5.89 -2.99 -7.79
N ALA A 148 5.04 -3.67 -7.02
CA ALA A 148 4.12 -4.67 -7.53
C ALA A 148 3.13 -4.07 -8.55
N TYR A 149 2.64 -2.85 -8.31
CA TYR A 149 1.80 -2.12 -9.25
C TYR A 149 2.55 -1.84 -10.57
N LEU A 150 3.81 -1.36 -10.51
CA LEU A 150 4.63 -1.09 -11.69
C LEU A 150 4.91 -2.36 -12.51
N GLN A 151 5.15 -3.49 -11.85
CA GLN A 151 5.37 -4.79 -12.51
C GLN A 151 4.11 -5.26 -13.26
N LYS A 152 2.93 -5.12 -12.64
CA LYS A 152 1.64 -5.44 -13.29
C LYS A 152 1.39 -4.58 -14.52
N GLN A 153 1.67 -3.29 -14.46
CA GLN A 153 1.54 -2.38 -15.61
C GLN A 153 2.45 -2.77 -16.78
N LYS A 154 3.63 -3.30 -16.51
CA LYS A 154 4.56 -3.78 -17.55
C LYS A 154 4.02 -5.01 -18.27
N ILE A 155 3.36 -5.93 -17.54
CA ILE A 155 2.77 -7.15 -18.11
C ILE A 155 1.55 -6.84 -18.99
N LEU A 156 0.73 -5.85 -18.58
CA LEU A 156 -0.49 -5.48 -19.32
C LEU A 156 -0.24 -4.67 -20.59
N LYS A 157 1.00 -4.19 -20.83
CA LYS A 157 1.41 -3.44 -22.03
C LYS A 157 2.10 -4.31 -23.09
N VAL A 158 2.16 -5.61 -22.88
CA VAL A 158 2.56 -6.63 -23.85
C VAL A 158 1.30 -7.27 -24.43
#